data_34970ddd9a668cc3eca5d820dccf7118
#
_entry.id   34970ddd9a668cc3eca5d820dccf7118
#
_cell.length_a   1.000
_cell.length_b   1.000
_cell.length_c   1.000
_cell.angle_alpha   90.00
_cell.angle_beta   90.00
_cell.angle_gamma   90.00
#
_symmetry.space_group_name_H-M   'P 1'
#
loop_
_entity.id
_entity.type
_entity.pdbx_description
1 polymer ?
#
loop_
_entity_poly.entity_id
_entity_poly.type
_entity_poly.pdbx_seq_one_letter_code
_entity_poly.pdbx_strand_id
1 'polypeptide(L)'
;MSTSSFVDQLYRTFLYRDPDDVGKAYWVNRIDTGDISASAVTYSFLQSTEYSQRVSALAELYFLFFDRIPDKAGMMHWQSRLDGGVSYSDIASLFMASQEYHDKYGGATTDAEFLELIYLNVLGRIPDNDGREYWYEQFAAGATRAAVITALSQSTEF
;
A
#
# COMPACT_ATOMS: atom_id res chain seq x y z
N MET A 1 -8.48 18.65 -24.54
CA MET A 1 -7.42 17.67 -24.12
C MET A 1 -7.45 16.55 -25.14
N SER A 2 -6.32 16.11 -25.69
CA SER A 2 -6.29 14.96 -26.62
C SER A 2 -6.46 13.65 -25.85
N THR A 3 -6.93 12.59 -26.52
CA THR A 3 -7.03 11.23 -25.93
C THR A 3 -5.69 10.77 -25.39
N SER A 4 -4.61 11.02 -26.12
CA SER A 4 -3.26 10.69 -25.67
C SER A 4 -2.89 11.37 -24.34
N SER A 5 -3.14 12.68 -24.21
CA SER A 5 -2.88 13.42 -22.95
C SER A 5 -3.77 12.94 -21.80
N PHE A 6 -5.01 12.55 -22.10
CA PHE A 6 -5.91 11.99 -21.09
C PHE A 6 -5.38 10.65 -20.56
N VAL A 7 -4.93 9.75 -21.44
CA VAL A 7 -4.33 8.48 -21.01
C VAL A 7 -3.06 8.69 -20.20
N ASP A 8 -2.16 9.60 -20.61
CA ASP A 8 -0.98 9.96 -19.82
C ASP A 8 -1.36 10.41 -18.40
N GLN A 9 -2.43 11.21 -18.30
CA GLN A 9 -2.90 11.70 -17.01
C GLN A 9 -3.47 10.57 -16.13
N LEU A 10 -4.14 9.58 -16.70
CA LEU A 10 -4.63 8.41 -15.94
C LEU A 10 -3.47 7.64 -15.31
N TYR A 11 -2.44 7.31 -16.08
CA TYR A 11 -1.26 6.62 -15.56
C TYR A 11 -0.57 7.41 -14.44
N ARG A 12 -0.37 8.72 -14.63
CA ARG A 12 0.27 9.59 -13.63
C ARG A 12 -0.57 9.83 -12.38
N THR A 13 -1.90 9.84 -12.53
CA THR A 13 -2.80 10.13 -11.41
C THR A 13 -3.12 8.89 -10.60
N PHE A 14 -3.39 7.76 -11.26
CA PHE A 14 -3.82 6.54 -10.59
C PHE A 14 -2.67 5.57 -10.31
N LEU A 15 -1.68 5.47 -11.20
CA LEU A 15 -0.60 4.51 -11.06
C LEU A 15 0.75 5.15 -10.68
N TYR A 16 0.80 6.49 -10.58
CA TYR A 16 1.99 7.27 -10.20
C TYR A 16 3.23 6.98 -11.06
N ARG A 17 3.02 6.64 -12.33
CA ARG A 17 4.07 6.39 -13.32
C ARG A 17 3.68 6.92 -14.69
N ASP A 18 4.65 7.01 -15.60
CA ASP A 18 4.37 7.24 -17.00
C ASP A 18 3.86 5.94 -17.67
N PRO A 19 2.98 6.05 -18.68
CA PRO A 19 2.58 4.89 -19.47
C PRO A 19 3.76 4.32 -20.27
N ASP A 20 3.81 3.02 -20.42
CA ASP A 20 4.58 2.39 -21.49
C ASP A 20 3.90 2.59 -22.85
N ASP A 21 4.68 2.49 -23.94
CA ASP A 21 4.17 2.76 -25.29
C ASP A 21 3.01 1.83 -25.69
N VAL A 22 3.06 0.56 -25.29
CA VAL A 22 2.06 -0.45 -25.63
C VAL A 22 0.75 -0.18 -24.89
N GLY A 23 0.82 0.04 -23.58
CA GLY A 23 -0.34 0.35 -22.75
C GLY A 23 -1.00 1.66 -23.18
N LYS A 24 -0.21 2.68 -23.50
CA LYS A 24 -0.72 3.95 -24.01
C LYS A 24 -1.46 3.76 -25.35
N ALA A 25 -0.81 3.12 -26.31
CA ALA A 25 -1.41 2.88 -27.63
C ALA A 25 -2.70 2.06 -27.53
N TYR A 26 -2.75 1.06 -26.66
CA TYR A 26 -3.93 0.24 -26.42
C TYR A 26 -5.13 1.09 -25.97
N TRP A 27 -4.98 1.92 -24.95
CA TRP A 27 -6.07 2.73 -24.45
C TRP A 27 -6.49 3.85 -25.39
N VAL A 28 -5.51 4.54 -26.01
CA VAL A 28 -5.79 5.60 -27.00
C VAL A 28 -6.60 5.04 -28.16
N ASN A 29 -6.19 3.91 -28.73
CA ASN A 29 -6.91 3.30 -29.85
C ASN A 29 -8.36 2.96 -29.49
N ARG A 30 -8.59 2.34 -28.34
CA ARG A 30 -9.95 1.94 -27.93
C ARG A 30 -10.88 3.11 -27.65
N ILE A 31 -10.35 4.23 -27.16
CA ILE A 31 -11.13 5.46 -26.98
C ILE A 31 -11.42 6.09 -28.34
N ASP A 32 -10.42 6.23 -29.22
CA ASP A 32 -10.57 6.89 -30.51
C ASP A 32 -11.48 6.12 -31.49
N THR A 33 -11.51 4.77 -31.37
CA THR A 33 -12.45 3.93 -32.12
C THR A 33 -13.86 3.89 -31.53
N GLY A 34 -14.05 4.43 -30.34
CA GLY A 34 -15.35 4.40 -29.64
C GLY A 34 -15.68 3.06 -28.97
N ASP A 35 -14.73 2.12 -28.90
CA ASP A 35 -14.95 0.81 -28.26
C ASP A 35 -15.18 0.93 -26.75
N ILE A 36 -14.62 1.97 -26.13
CA ILE A 36 -14.75 2.22 -24.71
C ILE A 36 -14.82 3.72 -24.43
N SER A 37 -15.65 4.13 -23.48
CA SER A 37 -15.72 5.52 -23.08
C SER A 37 -14.54 5.91 -22.16
N ALA A 38 -14.18 7.19 -22.12
CA ALA A 38 -13.14 7.71 -21.23
C ALA A 38 -13.43 7.41 -19.75
N SER A 39 -14.71 7.46 -19.32
CA SER A 39 -15.12 7.11 -17.97
C SER A 39 -14.94 5.61 -17.66
N ALA A 40 -15.22 4.74 -18.61
CA ALA A 40 -15.03 3.30 -18.45
C ALA A 40 -13.53 2.93 -18.40
N VAL A 41 -12.67 3.63 -19.16
CA VAL A 41 -11.21 3.49 -19.03
C VAL A 41 -10.75 3.91 -17.63
N THR A 42 -11.20 5.06 -17.13
CA THR A 42 -10.86 5.51 -15.76
C THR A 42 -11.26 4.46 -14.73
N TYR A 43 -12.44 3.89 -14.84
CA TYR A 43 -12.89 2.81 -13.95
C TYR A 43 -12.01 1.56 -14.06
N SER A 44 -11.57 1.20 -15.28
CA SER A 44 -10.68 0.07 -15.51
C SER A 44 -9.33 0.22 -14.79
N PHE A 45 -8.79 1.46 -14.69
CA PHE A 45 -7.58 1.73 -13.93
C PHE A 45 -7.77 1.44 -12.44
N LEU A 46 -8.88 1.89 -11.85
CA LEU A 46 -9.21 1.65 -10.43
C LEU A 46 -9.43 0.16 -10.11
N GLN A 47 -9.92 -0.61 -11.08
CA GLN A 47 -10.15 -2.05 -10.92
C GLN A 47 -8.94 -2.90 -11.34
N SER A 48 -7.85 -2.27 -11.77
CA SER A 48 -6.68 -2.99 -12.23
C SER A 48 -5.93 -3.66 -11.08
N THR A 49 -5.36 -4.82 -11.35
CA THR A 49 -4.46 -5.51 -10.43
C THR A 49 -3.26 -4.62 -10.05
N GLU A 50 -2.77 -3.82 -11.01
CA GLU A 50 -1.66 -2.89 -10.74
C GLU A 50 -2.05 -1.85 -9.70
N TYR A 51 -3.25 -1.24 -9.80
CA TYR A 51 -3.73 -0.29 -8.80
C TYR A 51 -3.85 -0.95 -7.42
N SER A 52 -4.52 -2.09 -7.35
CA SER A 52 -4.73 -2.83 -6.10
C SER A 52 -3.41 -3.25 -5.45
N GLN A 53 -2.51 -3.88 -6.20
CA GLN A 53 -1.27 -4.42 -5.64
C GLN A 53 -0.22 -3.37 -5.30
N ARG A 54 -0.23 -2.22 -5.97
CA ARG A 54 0.82 -1.21 -5.80
C ARG A 54 0.35 0.03 -5.06
N VAL A 55 -0.80 0.56 -5.44
CA VAL A 55 -1.29 1.83 -4.88
C VAL A 55 -2.07 1.58 -3.60
N SER A 56 -3.05 0.68 -3.61
CA SER A 56 -3.85 0.36 -2.43
C SER A 56 -3.00 -0.23 -1.33
N ALA A 57 -2.16 -1.21 -1.63
CA ALA A 57 -1.30 -1.86 -0.63
C ALA A 57 -0.33 -0.87 0.04
N LEU A 58 0.22 0.09 -0.71
CA LEU A 58 1.08 1.12 -0.13
C LEU A 58 0.28 2.13 0.72
N ALA A 59 -0.92 2.51 0.27
CA ALA A 59 -1.80 3.38 1.03
C ALA A 59 -2.24 2.72 2.34
N GLU A 60 -2.53 1.42 2.32
CA GLU A 60 -2.82 0.61 3.50
C GLU A 60 -1.65 0.62 4.49
N LEU A 61 -0.41 0.38 4.01
CA LEU A 61 0.77 0.50 4.87
C LEU A 61 0.88 1.87 5.53
N TYR A 62 0.70 2.95 4.78
CA TYR A 62 0.72 4.30 5.37
C TYR A 62 -0.36 4.48 6.43
N PHE A 63 -1.56 4.00 6.16
CA PHE A 63 -2.65 4.07 7.12
C PHE A 63 -2.34 3.28 8.38
N LEU A 64 -1.79 2.06 8.25
CA LEU A 64 -1.41 1.21 9.36
C LEU A 64 -0.34 1.85 10.27
N PHE A 65 0.70 2.43 9.66
CA PHE A 65 1.81 2.97 10.42
C PHE A 65 1.56 4.40 10.90
N PHE A 66 0.86 5.22 10.11
CA PHE A 66 0.81 6.66 10.34
C PHE A 66 -0.61 7.22 10.47
N ASP A 67 -1.65 6.38 10.29
CA ASP A 67 -3.07 6.79 10.31
C ASP A 67 -3.34 7.93 9.32
N ARG A 68 -2.74 7.85 8.16
CA ARG A 68 -2.91 8.79 7.05
C ARG A 68 -2.60 8.13 5.72
N ILE A 69 -3.12 8.70 4.64
CA ILE A 69 -2.69 8.33 3.29
C ILE A 69 -1.37 9.02 2.93
N PRO A 70 -0.54 8.42 2.06
CA PRO A 70 0.66 9.09 1.56
C PRO A 70 0.28 10.30 0.71
N ASP A 71 1.09 11.35 0.76
CA ASP A 71 1.01 12.41 -0.23
C ASP A 71 1.57 11.92 -1.58
N LYS A 72 1.42 12.75 -2.63
CA LYS A 72 1.89 12.39 -3.97
C LYS A 72 3.39 12.09 -4.01
N ALA A 73 4.19 12.85 -3.29
CA ALA A 73 5.64 12.68 -3.27
C ALA A 73 6.04 11.37 -2.57
N GLY A 74 5.43 11.07 -1.44
CA GLY A 74 5.59 9.81 -0.72
C GLY A 74 5.16 8.62 -1.55
N MET A 75 4.01 8.70 -2.23
CA MET A 75 3.55 7.63 -3.12
C MET A 75 4.56 7.38 -4.25
N MET A 76 5.01 8.41 -4.95
CA MET A 76 6.00 8.29 -6.02
C MET A 76 7.34 7.73 -5.53
N HIS A 77 7.81 8.18 -4.35
CA HIS A 77 9.04 7.69 -3.75
C HIS A 77 9.00 6.18 -3.50
N TRP A 78 7.94 5.69 -2.86
CA TRP A 78 7.84 4.27 -2.52
C TRP A 78 7.52 3.39 -3.71
N GLN A 79 6.74 3.88 -4.67
CA GLN A 79 6.54 3.19 -5.95
C GLN A 79 7.87 2.95 -6.67
N SER A 80 8.74 3.97 -6.74
CA SER A 80 10.07 3.84 -7.32
C SER A 80 10.95 2.82 -6.58
N ARG A 81 10.81 2.73 -5.24
CA ARG A 81 11.51 1.73 -4.44
C ARG A 81 11.02 0.31 -4.72
N LEU A 82 9.71 0.12 -4.84
CA LEU A 82 9.11 -1.16 -5.24
C LEU A 82 9.56 -1.58 -6.64
N ASP A 83 9.65 -0.65 -7.60
CA ASP A 83 10.19 -0.90 -8.93
C ASP A 83 11.68 -1.31 -8.89
N GLY A 84 12.43 -0.80 -7.93
CA GLY A 84 13.81 -1.17 -7.65
C GLY A 84 13.97 -2.50 -6.89
N GLY A 85 12.89 -3.23 -6.62
CA GLY A 85 12.92 -4.53 -5.96
C GLY A 85 12.84 -4.51 -4.43
N VAL A 86 12.60 -3.35 -3.81
CA VAL A 86 12.34 -3.26 -2.36
C VAL A 86 10.98 -3.89 -2.07
N SER A 87 10.89 -4.77 -1.09
CA SER A 87 9.64 -5.44 -0.72
C SER A 87 8.77 -4.57 0.21
N TYR A 88 7.47 -4.89 0.34
CA TYR A 88 6.60 -4.26 1.33
C TYR A 88 7.07 -4.47 2.77
N SER A 89 7.68 -5.62 3.06
CA SER A 89 8.29 -5.89 4.37
C SER A 89 9.48 -4.99 4.67
N ASP A 90 10.30 -4.68 3.62
CA ASP A 90 11.39 -3.73 3.78
C ASP A 90 10.86 -2.31 4.01
N ILE A 91 9.81 -1.91 3.28
CA ILE A 91 9.15 -0.60 3.48
C ILE A 91 8.59 -0.51 4.90
N ALA A 92 7.90 -1.55 5.39
CA ALA A 92 7.39 -1.61 6.74
C ALA A 92 8.53 -1.45 7.79
N SER A 93 9.67 -2.11 7.56
CA SER A 93 10.84 -1.96 8.43
C SER A 93 11.40 -0.54 8.43
N LEU A 94 11.43 0.11 7.25
CA LEU A 94 11.86 1.52 7.13
C LEU A 94 10.86 2.47 7.80
N PHE A 95 9.56 2.20 7.73
CA PHE A 95 8.54 2.97 8.44
C PHE A 95 8.73 2.88 9.95
N MET A 96 8.97 1.69 10.48
CA MET A 96 9.25 1.50 11.92
C MET A 96 10.52 2.22 12.37
N ALA A 97 11.52 2.36 11.51
CA ALA A 97 12.75 3.08 11.80
C ALA A 97 12.63 4.60 11.61
N SER A 98 11.51 5.10 11.10
CA SER A 98 11.32 6.52 10.82
C SER A 98 11.07 7.35 12.09
N GLN A 99 11.46 8.64 12.04
CA GLN A 99 11.17 9.57 13.12
C GLN A 99 9.64 9.73 13.33
N GLU A 100 8.85 9.75 12.25
CA GLU A 100 7.40 9.84 12.32
C GLU A 100 6.77 8.70 13.13
N TYR A 101 7.28 7.47 12.94
CA TYR A 101 6.84 6.31 13.74
C TYR A 101 7.23 6.46 15.22
N HIS A 102 8.47 6.88 15.49
CA HIS A 102 8.93 7.11 16.87
C HIS A 102 8.16 8.22 17.57
N ASP A 103 7.86 9.31 16.88
CA ASP A 103 7.08 10.42 17.45
C ASP A 103 5.63 10.00 17.75
N LYS A 104 5.06 9.11 16.95
CA LYS A 104 3.67 8.65 17.11
C LYS A 104 3.53 7.57 18.19
N TYR A 105 4.47 6.63 18.26
CA TYR A 105 4.31 5.42 19.09
C TYR A 105 5.31 5.31 20.24
N GLY A 106 6.24 6.27 20.37
CA GLY A 106 7.30 6.21 21.39
C GLY A 106 8.38 5.19 21.06
N GLY A 107 9.34 5.07 21.98
CA GLY A 107 10.49 4.19 21.81
C GLY A 107 10.16 2.69 21.79
N ALA A 108 11.20 1.88 21.90
CA ALA A 108 11.09 0.43 21.83
C ALA A 108 10.08 -0.13 22.82
N THR A 109 8.97 -0.58 22.32
CA THR A 109 7.95 -1.33 23.04
C THR A 109 8.32 -2.82 23.05
N THR A 110 7.80 -3.57 24.01
CA THR A 110 7.82 -5.03 23.97
C THR A 110 6.97 -5.54 22.78
N ASP A 111 7.14 -6.80 22.39
CA ASP A 111 6.30 -7.39 21.33
C ASP A 111 4.82 -7.45 21.74
N ALA A 112 4.55 -7.56 23.04
CA ALA A 112 3.19 -7.52 23.58
C ALA A 112 2.54 -6.14 23.39
N GLU A 113 3.24 -5.08 23.80
CA GLU A 113 2.76 -3.69 23.62
C GLU A 113 2.64 -3.33 22.15
N PHE A 114 3.59 -3.76 21.33
CA PHE A 114 3.54 -3.58 19.89
C PHE A 114 2.30 -4.25 19.28
N LEU A 115 2.01 -5.50 19.66
CA LEU A 115 0.86 -6.25 19.14
C LEU A 115 -0.47 -5.56 19.51
N GLU A 116 -0.64 -5.15 20.76
CA GLU A 116 -1.82 -4.41 21.20
C GLU A 116 -2.01 -3.10 20.43
N LEU A 117 -0.92 -2.36 20.24
CA LEU A 117 -0.92 -1.10 19.51
C LEU A 117 -1.35 -1.28 18.05
N ILE A 118 -0.79 -2.28 17.36
CA ILE A 118 -1.12 -2.56 15.95
C ILE A 118 -2.56 -3.04 15.82
N TYR A 119 -3.05 -3.91 16.68
CA TYR A 119 -4.44 -4.35 16.67
C TYR A 119 -5.41 -3.18 16.87
N LEU A 120 -5.12 -2.28 17.80
CA LEU A 120 -5.94 -1.07 18.01
C LEU A 120 -5.95 -0.16 16.78
N ASN A 121 -4.81 0.04 16.14
CA ASN A 121 -4.69 0.93 14.99
C ASN A 121 -5.30 0.33 13.71
N VAL A 122 -5.13 -0.98 13.51
CA VAL A 122 -5.56 -1.67 12.29
C VAL A 122 -7.00 -2.13 12.38
N LEU A 123 -7.36 -2.76 13.51
CA LEU A 123 -8.64 -3.43 13.68
C LEU A 123 -9.58 -2.73 14.66
N GLY A 124 -9.13 -1.63 15.30
CA GLY A 124 -9.92 -0.88 16.28
C GLY A 124 -10.24 -1.65 17.56
N ARG A 125 -9.55 -2.75 17.84
CA ARG A 125 -9.74 -3.63 19.00
C ARG A 125 -8.41 -4.16 19.51
N ILE A 126 -8.38 -4.63 20.74
CA ILE A 126 -7.24 -5.40 21.25
C ILE A 126 -7.32 -6.84 20.71
N PRO A 127 -6.18 -7.54 20.58
CA PRO A 127 -6.19 -8.97 20.21
C PRO A 127 -6.89 -9.80 21.29
N ASP A 128 -7.69 -10.76 20.87
CA ASP A 128 -8.21 -11.80 21.76
C ASP A 128 -7.08 -12.77 22.18
N ASN A 129 -7.41 -13.72 23.04
CA ASN A 129 -6.40 -14.65 23.57
C ASN A 129 -5.78 -15.51 22.46
N ASP A 130 -6.59 -16.01 21.54
CA ASP A 130 -6.14 -16.88 20.45
C ASP A 130 -5.22 -16.09 19.48
N GLY A 131 -5.58 -14.86 19.15
CA GLY A 131 -4.77 -13.96 18.34
C GLY A 131 -3.44 -13.60 19.01
N ARG A 132 -3.44 -13.35 20.33
CA ARG A 132 -2.21 -13.10 21.10
C ARG A 132 -1.29 -14.32 21.08
N GLU A 133 -1.81 -15.50 21.38
CA GLU A 133 -1.04 -16.74 21.42
C GLU A 133 -0.42 -17.03 20.06
N TYR A 134 -1.22 -16.95 18.99
CA TYR A 134 -0.73 -17.12 17.64
C TYR A 134 0.45 -16.19 17.31
N TRP A 135 0.33 -14.90 17.58
CA TRP A 135 1.39 -13.95 17.24
C TRP A 135 2.62 -14.08 18.14
N TYR A 136 2.46 -14.45 19.41
CA TYR A 136 3.60 -14.71 20.28
C TYR A 136 4.39 -15.95 19.81
N GLU A 137 3.72 -16.98 19.31
CA GLU A 137 4.38 -18.10 18.67
C GLU A 137 5.13 -17.69 17.40
N GLN A 138 4.56 -16.79 16.58
CA GLN A 138 5.25 -16.26 15.41
C GLN A 138 6.50 -15.47 15.80
N PHE A 139 6.43 -14.59 16.80
CA PHE A 139 7.60 -13.89 17.32
C PHE A 139 8.66 -14.83 17.88
N ALA A 140 8.26 -15.83 18.61
CA ALA A 140 9.17 -16.85 19.14
C ALA A 140 9.84 -17.67 18.02
N ALA A 141 9.14 -17.86 16.88
CA ALA A 141 9.69 -18.48 15.67
C ALA A 141 10.56 -17.52 14.82
N GLY A 142 10.74 -16.28 15.25
CA GLY A 142 11.62 -15.29 14.60
C GLY A 142 10.89 -14.35 13.60
N ALA A 143 9.56 -14.29 13.60
CA ALA A 143 8.86 -13.30 12.81
C ALA A 143 9.24 -11.87 13.24
N THR A 144 9.48 -11.01 12.27
CA THR A 144 9.73 -9.58 12.55
C THR A 144 8.42 -8.83 12.74
N ARG A 145 8.43 -7.73 13.49
CA ARG A 145 7.27 -6.84 13.63
C ARG A 145 6.74 -6.36 12.28
N ALA A 146 7.63 -6.08 11.33
CA ALA A 146 7.26 -5.72 9.96
C ALA A 146 6.47 -6.85 9.25
N ALA A 147 6.90 -8.10 9.42
CA ALA A 147 6.17 -9.26 8.88
C ALA A 147 4.78 -9.40 9.51
N VAL A 148 4.65 -9.18 10.81
CA VAL A 148 3.35 -9.20 11.53
C VAL A 148 2.40 -8.14 10.98
N ILE A 149 2.88 -6.90 10.81
CA ILE A 149 2.06 -5.81 10.22
C ILE A 149 1.61 -6.18 8.81
N THR A 150 2.53 -6.65 7.97
CA THR A 150 2.22 -7.04 6.58
C THR A 150 1.17 -8.17 6.56
N ALA A 151 1.28 -9.15 7.46
CA ALA A 151 0.31 -10.23 7.54
C ALA A 151 -1.07 -9.76 8.02
N LEU A 152 -1.12 -8.85 9.00
CA LEU A 152 -2.36 -8.24 9.48
C LEU A 152 -3.05 -7.41 8.39
N SER A 153 -2.30 -6.64 7.60
CA SER A 153 -2.85 -5.85 6.50
C SER A 153 -3.47 -6.71 5.40
N GLN A 154 -3.02 -7.95 5.25
CA GLN A 154 -3.53 -8.89 4.26
C GLN A 154 -4.60 -9.85 4.81
N SER A 155 -4.92 -9.72 6.10
CA SER A 155 -5.93 -10.57 6.72
C SER A 155 -7.35 -10.15 6.30
N THR A 156 -8.29 -11.09 6.34
CA THR A 156 -9.71 -10.82 6.07
C THR A 156 -10.41 -10.04 7.19
N GLU A 157 -9.68 -9.74 8.26
CA GLU A 157 -10.17 -8.95 9.39
C GLU A 157 -9.95 -7.43 9.22
N PHE A 158 -9.16 -7.06 8.21
CA PHE A 158 -8.85 -5.66 7.82
C PHE A 158 -9.77 -5.11 6.68
#